data_4912e647a8b962a787506b2868336700
#
_entry.id   4912e647a8b962a787506b2868336700
#
_cell.length_a   1.000
_cell.length_b   1.000
_cell.length_c   1.000
_cell.angle_alpha   90.00
_cell.angle_beta   90.00
_cell.angle_gamma   90.00
#
_symmetry.space_group_name_H-M   'P 1'
#
loop_
_entity.id
_entity.type
_entity.pdbx_description
1 polymer ?
#
loop_
_entity_poly.entity_id
_entity_poly.type
_entity_poly.pdbx_seq_one_letter_code
_entity_poly.pdbx_strand_id
1 'polypeptide(L)'
;KSGVFIAMEAKTGKIITFVSSPEINLNLLSSRISDSDWNALAKSSSEPLVNKGIAGLYPPGSTFKAVTGSAILESGVSPYATVNSTGQYKYGKVIFRDSHKYGHGITNFAKSIEESVNTYYYVFSQKAKIQNIVKYAKEFGIGEKTGIDIPGELAGTLPSPEWKKKRFKKAKDQTWLPGDLINMSIGQGYVLATPMQIASVYQTIANNGVKMK
;
A
#
# COMPACT_ATOMS: atom_id res chain seq x y z
N LYS A 1 18.36 -12.65 3.26
CA LYS A 1 17.17 -11.83 3.54
C LYS A 1 16.57 -11.38 2.21
N SER A 2 15.24 -11.26 2.15
CA SER A 2 14.53 -10.79 0.96
C SER A 2 14.05 -9.36 1.17
N GLY A 3 14.10 -8.51 0.12
CA GLY A 3 13.65 -7.12 0.23
C GLY A 3 13.85 -6.33 -1.07
N VAL A 4 13.41 -5.07 -1.02
CA VAL A 4 13.51 -4.11 -2.13
C VAL A 4 14.08 -2.80 -1.60
N PHE A 5 14.94 -2.17 -2.39
CA PHE A 5 15.36 -0.79 -2.18
C PHE A 5 15.14 0.01 -3.47
N ILE A 6 14.44 1.13 -3.36
CA ILE A 6 14.15 2.04 -4.48
C ILE A 6 14.49 3.47 -4.02
N ALA A 7 15.31 4.17 -4.80
CA ALA A 7 15.53 5.60 -4.66
C ALA A 7 15.11 6.31 -5.93
N MET A 8 14.29 7.36 -5.80
CA MET A 8 13.76 8.16 -6.90
C MET A 8 14.07 9.63 -6.69
N GLU A 9 14.36 10.33 -7.77
CA GLU A 9 14.44 11.78 -7.77
C GLU A 9 13.00 12.38 -7.71
N ALA A 10 12.72 13.14 -6.69
CA ALA A 10 11.35 13.64 -6.45
C ALA A 10 10.81 14.49 -7.62
N LYS A 11 11.64 15.37 -8.19
CA LYS A 11 11.23 16.31 -9.24
C LYS A 11 10.99 15.68 -10.59
N THR A 12 11.73 14.63 -10.94
CA THR A 12 11.71 14.06 -12.30
C THR A 12 11.10 12.67 -12.35
N GLY A 13 10.96 11.98 -11.20
CA GLY A 13 10.56 10.58 -11.16
C GLY A 13 11.66 9.60 -11.58
N LYS A 14 12.86 10.08 -11.96
CA LYS A 14 13.96 9.21 -12.36
C LYS A 14 14.38 8.28 -11.23
N ILE A 15 14.57 7.00 -11.57
CA ILE A 15 15.04 5.99 -10.64
C ILE A 15 16.56 6.09 -10.54
N ILE A 16 17.06 6.41 -9.34
CA ILE A 16 18.50 6.49 -9.06
C ILE A 16 19.02 5.11 -8.68
N THR A 17 18.24 4.35 -7.91
CA THR A 17 18.62 3.01 -7.47
C THR A 17 17.39 2.13 -7.42
N PHE A 18 17.52 0.90 -7.90
CA PHE A 18 16.49 -0.11 -7.85
C PHE A 18 17.12 -1.48 -7.59
N VAL A 19 16.85 -2.06 -6.43
CA VAL A 19 17.41 -3.35 -6.00
C VAL A 19 16.29 -4.26 -5.54
N SER A 20 16.28 -5.49 -6.05
CA SER A 20 15.40 -6.57 -5.59
C SER A 20 16.26 -7.73 -5.07
N SER A 21 16.22 -7.99 -3.78
CA SER A 21 17.05 -9.03 -3.12
C SER A 21 16.22 -10.29 -2.79
N PRO A 22 16.80 -11.52 -2.89
CA PRO A 22 18.14 -11.80 -3.38
C PRO A 22 18.26 -11.58 -4.90
N GLU A 23 19.43 -11.21 -5.33
CA GLU A 23 19.79 -11.10 -6.73
C GLU A 23 20.09 -12.48 -7.33
N ILE A 24 19.94 -12.58 -8.65
CA ILE A 24 20.36 -13.75 -9.40
C ILE A 24 21.79 -13.52 -9.87
N ASN A 25 22.63 -14.55 -9.74
CA ASN A 25 23.89 -14.55 -10.46
C ASN A 25 23.63 -14.69 -11.96
N LEU A 26 23.69 -13.56 -12.69
CA LEU A 26 23.41 -13.50 -14.12
C LEU A 26 24.34 -14.39 -14.96
N ASN A 27 25.53 -14.74 -14.44
CA ASN A 27 26.43 -15.67 -15.13
C ASN A 27 25.83 -17.07 -15.25
N LEU A 28 24.93 -17.48 -14.33
CA LEU A 28 24.21 -18.75 -14.46
C LEU A 28 23.23 -18.75 -15.64
N LEU A 29 22.77 -17.56 -16.08
CA LEU A 29 21.81 -17.41 -17.16
C LEU A 29 22.46 -17.03 -18.50
N SER A 30 23.76 -16.71 -18.50
CA SER A 30 24.50 -16.31 -19.71
C SER A 30 24.86 -17.48 -20.64
N SER A 31 24.74 -18.70 -20.13
CA SER A 31 24.96 -19.97 -20.87
C SER A 31 23.80 -20.93 -20.59
N ARG A 32 23.90 -22.16 -21.11
CA ARG A 32 22.91 -23.19 -20.80
C ARG A 32 22.94 -23.50 -19.29
N ILE A 33 21.88 -23.12 -18.56
CA ILE A 33 21.74 -23.44 -17.14
C ILE A 33 21.49 -24.95 -16.95
N SER A 34 22.07 -25.54 -15.91
CA SER A 34 21.76 -26.93 -15.53
C SER A 34 20.37 -27.06 -14.94
N ASP A 35 19.75 -28.25 -15.08
CA ASP A 35 18.43 -28.52 -14.46
C ASP A 35 18.47 -28.38 -12.93
N SER A 36 19.59 -28.72 -12.31
CA SER A 36 19.79 -28.57 -10.87
C SER A 36 19.78 -27.10 -10.45
N ASP A 37 20.54 -26.23 -11.16
CA ASP A 37 20.62 -24.81 -10.85
C ASP A 37 19.28 -24.10 -11.14
N TRP A 38 18.63 -24.46 -12.26
CA TRP A 38 17.29 -23.95 -12.55
C TRP A 38 16.29 -24.32 -11.47
N ASN A 39 16.26 -25.59 -11.03
CA ASN A 39 15.38 -26.05 -9.96
C ASN A 39 15.68 -25.34 -8.62
N ALA A 40 16.96 -25.10 -8.32
CA ALA A 40 17.36 -24.36 -7.12
C ALA A 40 16.82 -22.92 -7.13
N LEU A 41 16.89 -22.23 -8.27
CA LEU A 41 16.33 -20.87 -8.43
C LEU A 41 14.80 -20.88 -8.40
N ALA A 42 14.17 -21.75 -9.18
CA ALA A 42 12.71 -21.77 -9.37
C ALA A 42 11.93 -22.22 -8.11
N LYS A 43 12.53 -23.08 -7.28
CA LYS A 43 11.92 -23.61 -6.04
C LYS A 43 12.39 -22.85 -4.79
N SER A 44 13.22 -21.83 -4.93
CA SER A 44 13.70 -21.04 -3.80
C SER A 44 12.56 -20.29 -3.13
N SER A 45 12.41 -20.45 -1.82
CA SER A 45 11.42 -19.69 -1.02
C SER A 45 11.69 -18.20 -0.97
N SER A 46 12.88 -17.76 -1.35
CA SER A 46 13.23 -16.34 -1.44
C SER A 46 12.85 -15.71 -2.79
N GLU A 47 12.35 -16.51 -3.75
CA GLU A 47 11.85 -16.09 -5.06
C GLU A 47 12.81 -15.15 -5.81
N PRO A 48 14.08 -15.56 -6.08
CA PRO A 48 15.06 -14.67 -6.71
C PRO A 48 14.68 -14.29 -8.15
N LEU A 49 13.88 -15.10 -8.84
CA LEU A 49 13.41 -14.83 -10.20
C LEU A 49 12.33 -13.73 -10.26
N VAL A 50 11.72 -13.37 -9.13
CA VAL A 50 10.69 -12.34 -9.06
C VAL A 50 11.34 -10.99 -8.79
N ASN A 51 11.15 -10.02 -9.69
CA ASN A 51 11.46 -8.63 -9.40
C ASN A 51 10.42 -8.08 -8.40
N LYS A 52 10.75 -8.16 -7.11
CA LYS A 52 9.84 -7.82 -6.02
C LYS A 52 9.44 -6.33 -6.02
N GLY A 53 10.25 -5.48 -6.62
CA GLY A 53 9.97 -4.04 -6.69
C GLY A 53 8.75 -3.70 -7.53
N ILE A 54 8.50 -4.47 -8.60
CA ILE A 54 7.42 -4.21 -9.57
C ILE A 54 6.39 -5.35 -9.66
N ALA A 55 6.75 -6.55 -9.21
CA ALA A 55 5.88 -7.73 -9.27
C ALA A 55 5.55 -8.32 -7.89
N GLY A 56 6.21 -7.88 -6.81
CA GLY A 56 5.83 -8.24 -5.45
C GLY A 56 4.60 -7.44 -5.01
N LEU A 57 3.53 -8.15 -4.63
CA LEU A 57 2.29 -7.53 -4.16
C LEU A 57 2.18 -7.68 -2.64
N TYR A 58 2.25 -6.56 -1.93
CA TYR A 58 2.25 -6.53 -0.47
C TYR A 58 1.15 -5.61 0.05
N PRO A 59 0.54 -5.93 1.22
CA PRO A 59 -0.26 -4.94 1.94
C PRO A 59 0.64 -3.75 2.30
N PRO A 60 0.32 -2.53 1.83
CA PRO A 60 1.20 -1.37 2.05
C PRO A 60 1.28 -0.94 3.52
N GLY A 61 0.32 -1.36 4.35
CA GLY A 61 0.29 -0.99 5.75
C GLY A 61 0.29 0.53 5.95
N SER A 62 0.96 0.99 6.98
CA SER A 62 0.99 2.42 7.35
C SER A 62 1.53 3.35 6.28
N THR A 63 2.25 2.87 5.27
CA THR A 63 2.66 3.71 4.13
C THR A 63 1.47 4.19 3.30
N PHE A 64 0.33 3.49 3.36
CA PHE A 64 -0.91 3.89 2.71
C PHE A 64 -1.63 5.05 3.42
N LYS A 65 -1.26 5.36 4.66
CA LYS A 65 -1.88 6.43 5.45
C LYS A 65 -1.73 7.81 4.81
N ALA A 66 -0.68 8.05 4.05
CA ALA A 66 -0.54 9.26 3.26
C ALA A 66 -1.68 9.41 2.23
N VAL A 67 -2.04 8.33 1.54
CA VAL A 67 -3.16 8.31 0.59
C VAL A 67 -4.51 8.49 1.30
N THR A 68 -4.76 7.71 2.35
CA THR A 68 -5.99 7.80 3.12
C THR A 68 -6.12 9.17 3.80
N GLY A 69 -5.01 9.70 4.31
CA GLY A 69 -4.95 11.03 4.94
C GLY A 69 -5.32 12.14 3.98
N SER A 70 -4.80 12.11 2.75
CA SER A 70 -5.19 13.04 1.69
C SER A 70 -6.70 12.99 1.42
N ALA A 71 -7.26 11.79 1.28
CA ALA A 71 -8.70 11.62 1.08
C ALA A 71 -9.53 12.13 2.27
N ILE A 72 -9.05 11.98 3.50
CA ILE A 72 -9.70 12.49 4.71
C ILE A 72 -9.72 14.02 4.71
N LEU A 73 -8.57 14.66 4.48
CA LEU A 73 -8.47 16.13 4.47
C LEU A 73 -9.33 16.74 3.35
N GLU A 74 -9.27 16.19 2.15
CA GLU A 74 -10.07 16.64 1.00
C GLU A 74 -11.59 16.38 1.16
N SER A 75 -11.97 15.52 2.08
CA SER A 75 -13.37 15.32 2.46
C SER A 75 -13.88 16.38 3.45
N GLY A 76 -13.09 17.42 3.73
CA GLY A 76 -13.44 18.54 4.61
C GLY A 76 -13.20 18.27 6.10
N VAL A 77 -12.44 17.21 6.44
CA VAL A 77 -12.00 17.00 7.83
C VAL A 77 -10.84 17.96 8.11
N SER A 78 -11.01 18.82 9.11
CA SER A 78 -9.95 19.74 9.53
C SER A 78 -8.68 18.99 9.93
N PRO A 79 -7.47 19.45 9.56
CA PRO A 79 -6.21 18.85 10.03
C PRO A 79 -6.04 18.96 11.55
N TYR A 80 -6.79 19.83 12.20
CA TYR A 80 -6.82 19.99 13.66
C TYR A 80 -7.88 19.13 14.34
N ALA A 81 -8.76 18.45 13.57
CA ALA A 81 -9.72 17.52 14.15
C ALA A 81 -9.01 16.39 14.89
N THR A 82 -9.48 16.09 16.09
CA THR A 82 -8.84 15.11 16.97
C THR A 82 -9.71 13.89 17.21
N VAL A 83 -9.02 12.79 17.52
CA VAL A 83 -9.62 11.59 18.13
C VAL A 83 -8.84 11.25 19.40
N ASN A 84 -9.45 10.53 20.32
CA ASN A 84 -8.75 9.96 21.46
C ASN A 84 -8.41 8.49 21.16
N SER A 85 -7.13 8.21 20.91
CA SER A 85 -6.64 6.84 20.73
C SER A 85 -6.38 6.19 22.09
N THR A 86 -7.17 5.16 22.40
CA THR A 86 -7.08 4.38 23.66
C THR A 86 -6.48 2.98 23.42
N GLY A 87 -5.85 2.75 22.27
CA GLY A 87 -5.30 1.44 21.86
C GLY A 87 -6.31 0.53 21.17
N GLN A 88 -7.58 0.89 21.19
CA GLN A 88 -8.66 0.10 20.59
C GLN A 88 -9.72 1.02 19.96
N TYR A 89 -10.26 0.57 18.83
CA TYR A 89 -11.42 1.19 18.18
C TYR A 89 -12.53 0.15 18.03
N LYS A 90 -13.65 0.35 18.70
CA LYS A 90 -14.79 -0.55 18.64
C LYS A 90 -15.76 -0.08 17.55
N TYR A 91 -16.04 -0.96 16.59
CA TYR A 91 -17.07 -0.74 15.58
C TYR A 91 -18.07 -1.91 15.59
N GLY A 92 -19.27 -1.65 16.08
CA GLY A 92 -20.26 -2.70 16.35
C GLY A 92 -19.73 -3.73 17.35
N LYS A 93 -19.66 -4.99 16.93
CA LYS A 93 -19.11 -6.10 17.75
C LYS A 93 -17.62 -6.36 17.50
N VAL A 94 -17.00 -5.65 16.58
CA VAL A 94 -15.59 -5.87 16.18
C VAL A 94 -14.70 -4.85 16.86
N ILE A 95 -13.55 -5.31 17.36
CA ILE A 95 -12.51 -4.46 17.96
C ILE A 95 -11.32 -4.43 17.01
N PHE A 96 -10.95 -3.22 16.57
CA PHE A 96 -9.74 -2.95 15.83
C PHE A 96 -8.69 -2.41 16.79
N ARG A 97 -7.44 -2.86 16.63
CA ARG A 97 -6.35 -2.46 17.53
C ARG A 97 -5.50 -1.35 16.92
N ASP A 98 -5.02 -0.46 17.76
CA ASP A 98 -4.04 0.54 17.35
C ASP A 98 -2.63 -0.06 17.28
N SER A 99 -1.68 0.71 16.76
CA SER A 99 -0.26 0.37 16.72
C SER A 99 0.34 0.24 18.12
N HIS A 100 -0.15 1.03 19.07
CA HIS A 100 0.26 0.98 20.48
C HIS A 100 -0.88 0.46 21.39
N LYS A 101 -0.56 -0.49 22.26
CA LYS A 101 -1.55 -1.19 23.11
C LYS A 101 -2.40 -0.26 23.99
N TYR A 102 -1.78 0.81 24.51
CA TYR A 102 -2.44 1.77 25.41
C TYR A 102 -2.95 3.02 24.68
N GLY A 103 -2.81 3.04 23.33
CA GLY A 103 -3.17 4.18 22.50
C GLY A 103 -2.14 5.30 22.54
N HIS A 104 -2.50 6.40 21.92
CA HIS A 104 -1.65 7.58 21.72
C HIS A 104 -2.26 8.85 22.33
N GLY A 105 -3.42 8.71 23.02
CA GLY A 105 -4.18 9.85 23.55
C GLY A 105 -4.78 10.72 22.45
N ILE A 106 -4.92 12.01 22.73
CA ILE A 106 -5.49 12.97 21.79
C ILE A 106 -4.57 13.13 20.58
N THR A 107 -5.12 12.84 19.40
CA THR A 107 -4.39 12.73 18.15
C THR A 107 -5.08 13.52 17.05
N ASN A 108 -4.38 14.49 16.46
CA ASN A 108 -4.76 15.21 15.24
C ASN A 108 -4.09 14.57 14.01
N PHE A 109 -4.24 15.17 12.83
CA PHE A 109 -3.67 14.65 11.58
C PHE A 109 -2.14 14.54 11.65
N ALA A 110 -1.45 15.59 12.07
CA ALA A 110 0.02 15.59 12.12
C ALA A 110 0.54 14.46 13.01
N LYS A 111 0.05 14.37 14.24
CA LYS A 111 0.41 13.30 15.18
C LYS A 111 0.02 11.91 14.65
N SER A 112 -1.07 11.80 13.88
CA SER A 112 -1.49 10.52 13.31
C SER A 112 -0.51 9.97 12.27
N ILE A 113 0.18 10.85 11.53
CA ILE A 113 1.26 10.48 10.61
C ILE A 113 2.55 10.19 11.40
N GLU A 114 2.94 11.08 12.31
CA GLU A 114 4.17 10.99 13.11
C GLU A 114 4.25 9.68 13.91
N GLU A 115 3.19 9.37 14.67
CA GLU A 115 3.14 8.19 15.53
C GLU A 115 2.43 6.99 14.90
N SER A 116 2.03 7.11 13.63
CA SER A 116 1.33 6.06 12.87
C SER A 116 0.04 5.55 13.58
N VAL A 117 -0.76 6.46 14.09
CA VAL A 117 -1.96 6.16 14.90
C VAL A 117 -3.09 5.61 14.03
N ASN A 118 -3.44 4.34 14.18
CA ASN A 118 -4.49 3.68 13.40
C ASN A 118 -5.88 4.25 13.71
N THR A 119 -6.16 4.53 14.97
CA THR A 119 -7.49 5.02 15.43
C THR A 119 -7.94 6.26 14.68
N TYR A 120 -7.02 7.18 14.31
CA TYR A 120 -7.34 8.36 13.52
C TYR A 120 -7.98 7.98 12.17
N TYR A 121 -7.36 7.04 11.48
CA TYR A 121 -7.82 6.56 10.17
C TYR A 121 -9.09 5.73 10.27
N TYR A 122 -9.25 4.92 11.30
CA TYR A 122 -10.49 4.17 11.55
C TYR A 122 -11.70 5.08 11.69
N VAL A 123 -11.55 6.18 12.43
CA VAL A 123 -12.62 7.15 12.66
C VAL A 123 -12.90 7.98 11.41
N PHE A 124 -11.89 8.66 10.87
CA PHE A 124 -12.10 9.64 9.81
C PHE A 124 -12.27 9.05 8.42
N SER A 125 -11.84 7.81 8.16
CA SER A 125 -12.18 7.11 6.91
C SER A 125 -13.68 6.93 6.72
N GLN A 126 -14.46 6.82 7.81
CA GLN A 126 -15.92 6.75 7.75
C GLN A 126 -16.52 8.05 7.19
N LYS A 127 -15.92 9.22 7.50
CA LYS A 127 -16.33 10.52 6.95
C LYS A 127 -15.85 10.68 5.51
N ALA A 128 -14.63 10.27 5.21
CA ALA A 128 -14.08 10.31 3.86
C ALA A 128 -14.84 9.41 2.87
N LYS A 129 -15.40 8.30 3.34
CA LYS A 129 -16.08 7.26 2.55
C LYS A 129 -15.13 6.56 1.57
N ILE A 130 -15.50 5.34 1.18
CA ILE A 130 -14.70 4.50 0.28
C ILE A 130 -14.43 5.15 -1.08
N GLN A 131 -15.41 5.89 -1.62
CA GLN A 131 -15.32 6.52 -2.95
C GLN A 131 -14.16 7.51 -3.01
N ASN A 132 -14.00 8.36 -1.99
CA ASN A 132 -12.90 9.33 -1.94
C ASN A 132 -11.55 8.64 -1.73
N ILE A 133 -11.48 7.62 -0.86
CA ILE A 133 -10.22 6.88 -0.66
C ILE A 133 -9.79 6.19 -1.96
N VAL A 134 -10.73 5.57 -2.69
CA VAL A 134 -10.45 4.94 -4.00
C VAL A 134 -10.04 6.00 -5.03
N LYS A 135 -10.70 7.17 -5.05
CA LYS A 135 -10.34 8.28 -5.93
C LYS A 135 -8.88 8.69 -5.72
N TYR A 136 -8.51 9.05 -4.48
CA TYR A 136 -7.15 9.49 -4.16
C TYR A 136 -6.11 8.39 -4.36
N ALA A 137 -6.44 7.14 -4.03
CA ALA A 137 -5.56 6.01 -4.31
C ALA A 137 -5.23 5.88 -5.81
N LYS A 138 -6.21 6.06 -6.70
CA LYS A 138 -5.99 6.09 -8.15
C LYS A 138 -5.16 7.30 -8.60
N GLU A 139 -5.44 8.48 -8.09
CA GLU A 139 -4.68 9.68 -8.40
C GLU A 139 -3.19 9.52 -8.02
N PHE A 140 -2.92 8.84 -6.91
CA PHE A 140 -1.56 8.44 -6.51
C PHE A 140 -0.99 7.26 -7.31
N GLY A 141 -1.79 6.60 -8.16
CA GLY A 141 -1.35 5.48 -9.01
C GLY A 141 -1.45 4.10 -8.38
N ILE A 142 -2.15 3.95 -7.24
CA ILE A 142 -2.41 2.63 -6.66
C ILE A 142 -3.50 1.90 -7.46
N GLY A 143 -3.24 0.64 -7.78
CA GLY A 143 -4.15 -0.18 -8.60
C GLY A 143 -3.89 -0.06 -10.11
N GLU A 144 -2.85 0.65 -10.52
CA GLU A 144 -2.43 0.84 -11.90
C GLU A 144 -0.91 0.61 -12.03
N LYS A 145 -0.45 0.25 -13.21
CA LYS A 145 0.99 0.17 -13.49
C LYS A 145 1.61 1.56 -13.45
N THR A 146 2.81 1.68 -12.90
CA THR A 146 3.54 2.97 -12.85
C THR A 146 4.06 3.37 -14.24
N GLY A 147 4.22 2.41 -15.14
CA GLY A 147 4.73 2.63 -16.49
C GLY A 147 6.26 2.59 -16.54
N ILE A 148 6.91 2.01 -15.52
CA ILE A 148 8.35 1.72 -15.59
C ILE A 148 8.66 0.84 -16.80
N ASP A 149 9.77 1.11 -17.49
CA ASP A 149 10.22 0.43 -18.71
C ASP A 149 10.81 -0.98 -18.48
N ILE A 150 10.59 -1.55 -17.29
CA ILE A 150 10.98 -2.91 -16.96
C ILE A 150 9.77 -3.85 -17.14
N PRO A 151 9.89 -4.96 -17.88
CA PRO A 151 8.78 -5.89 -18.09
C PRO A 151 8.34 -6.62 -16.82
N GLY A 152 7.08 -7.06 -16.79
CA GLY A 152 6.54 -7.86 -15.69
C GLY A 152 5.92 -7.05 -14.55
N GLU A 153 5.75 -5.73 -14.71
CA GLU A 153 5.07 -4.90 -13.72
C GLU A 153 3.62 -5.32 -13.48
N LEU A 154 3.23 -5.42 -12.21
CA LEU A 154 1.86 -5.69 -11.75
C LEU A 154 1.17 -4.41 -11.26
N ALA A 155 -0.14 -4.33 -11.52
CA ALA A 155 -0.95 -3.17 -11.15
C ALA A 155 -1.36 -3.12 -9.67
N GLY A 156 -1.08 -4.17 -8.88
CA GLY A 156 -1.58 -4.25 -7.51
C GLY A 156 -3.09 -4.53 -7.42
N THR A 157 -3.67 -4.27 -6.27
CA THR A 157 -5.11 -4.40 -6.04
C THR A 157 -5.61 -3.18 -5.27
N LEU A 158 -6.53 -2.44 -5.88
CA LEU A 158 -7.28 -1.37 -5.22
C LEU A 158 -8.71 -1.85 -5.00
N PRO A 159 -9.08 -2.25 -3.77
CA PRO A 159 -10.40 -2.77 -3.50
C PRO A 159 -11.47 -1.67 -3.51
N SER A 160 -12.66 -2.04 -3.99
CA SER A 160 -13.87 -1.24 -3.94
C SER A 160 -15.10 -2.16 -3.82
N PRO A 161 -16.29 -1.63 -3.55
CA PRO A 161 -17.52 -2.44 -3.60
C PRO A 161 -17.69 -3.18 -4.93
N GLU A 162 -17.40 -2.54 -6.07
CA GLU A 162 -17.49 -3.11 -7.41
C GLU A 162 -16.41 -4.20 -7.62
N TRP A 163 -15.18 -3.94 -7.17
CA TRP A 163 -14.11 -4.92 -7.20
C TRP A 163 -14.49 -6.16 -6.38
N LYS A 164 -15.02 -5.97 -5.18
CA LYS A 164 -15.41 -7.07 -4.29
C LYS A 164 -16.51 -7.95 -4.91
N LYS A 165 -17.53 -7.33 -5.55
CA LYS A 165 -18.55 -8.06 -6.29
C LYS A 165 -17.98 -8.92 -7.42
N LYS A 166 -17.01 -8.40 -8.18
CA LYS A 166 -16.36 -9.14 -9.28
C LYS A 166 -15.42 -10.24 -8.77
N ARG A 167 -14.76 -10.01 -7.63
CA ARG A 167 -13.71 -10.91 -7.12
C ARG A 167 -14.28 -12.17 -6.47
N PHE A 168 -15.40 -12.07 -5.77
CA PHE A 168 -15.99 -13.16 -5.02
C PHE A 168 -17.20 -13.77 -5.73
N LYS A 169 -17.30 -15.11 -5.68
CA LYS A 169 -18.41 -15.84 -6.33
C LYS A 169 -19.67 -15.90 -5.47
N LYS A 170 -19.51 -16.02 -4.14
CA LYS A 170 -20.65 -16.17 -3.22
C LYS A 170 -21.21 -14.79 -2.85
N ALA A 171 -22.52 -14.60 -2.99
CA ALA A 171 -23.20 -13.33 -2.74
C ALA A 171 -22.89 -12.74 -1.35
N LYS A 172 -22.80 -13.57 -0.30
CA LYS A 172 -22.44 -13.14 1.06
C LYS A 172 -21.08 -12.49 1.15
N ASP A 173 -20.12 -12.91 0.30
CA ASP A 173 -18.74 -12.43 0.30
C ASP A 173 -18.57 -11.19 -0.60
N GLN A 174 -19.57 -10.86 -1.42
CA GLN A 174 -19.57 -9.69 -2.31
C GLN A 174 -19.95 -8.38 -1.61
N THR A 175 -20.58 -8.46 -0.45
CA THR A 175 -21.02 -7.27 0.28
C THR A 175 -19.81 -6.54 0.85
N TRP A 176 -19.73 -5.22 0.56
CA TRP A 176 -18.73 -4.35 1.19
C TRP A 176 -19.15 -4.04 2.62
N LEU A 177 -18.32 -4.45 3.56
CA LEU A 177 -18.58 -4.26 4.98
C LEU A 177 -17.82 -3.05 5.53
N PRO A 178 -18.29 -2.41 6.60
CA PRO A 178 -17.54 -1.33 7.27
C PRO A 178 -16.12 -1.74 7.67
N GLY A 179 -15.92 -3.00 8.07
CA GLY A 179 -14.60 -3.55 8.38
C GLY A 179 -13.63 -3.57 7.19
N ASP A 180 -14.14 -3.69 5.96
CA ASP A 180 -13.30 -3.61 4.76
C ASP A 180 -12.71 -2.20 4.61
N LEU A 181 -13.53 -1.16 4.84
CA LEU A 181 -13.10 0.24 4.82
C LEU A 181 -12.08 0.53 5.93
N ILE A 182 -12.37 0.07 7.16
CA ILE A 182 -11.51 0.28 8.33
C ILE A 182 -10.13 -0.34 8.07
N ASN A 183 -10.06 -1.59 7.60
CA ASN A 183 -8.78 -2.24 7.28
C ASN A 183 -8.05 -1.54 6.12
N MET A 184 -8.78 -1.19 5.05
CA MET A 184 -8.20 -0.49 3.91
C MET A 184 -7.61 0.86 4.31
N SER A 185 -8.24 1.57 5.27
CA SER A 185 -7.79 2.90 5.70
C SER A 185 -6.37 2.95 6.25
N ILE A 186 -5.85 1.82 6.70
CA ILE A 186 -4.48 1.64 7.19
C ILE A 186 -3.61 0.76 6.26
N GLY A 187 -4.03 0.60 5.01
CA GLY A 187 -3.28 -0.17 4.01
C GLY A 187 -3.30 -1.69 4.25
N GLN A 188 -4.37 -2.21 4.85
CA GLN A 188 -4.57 -3.63 5.14
C GLN A 188 -5.83 -4.17 4.44
N GLY A 189 -6.18 -5.41 4.68
CA GLY A 189 -7.33 -6.08 4.05
C GLY A 189 -7.00 -6.50 2.62
N TYR A 190 -7.76 -6.01 1.64
CA TYR A 190 -7.61 -6.42 0.24
C TYR A 190 -6.68 -5.51 -0.58
N VAL A 191 -6.20 -4.39 -0.04
CA VAL A 191 -5.30 -3.51 -0.77
C VAL A 191 -3.91 -4.13 -0.86
N LEU A 192 -3.40 -4.22 -2.10
CA LEU A 192 -2.06 -4.70 -2.40
C LEU A 192 -1.38 -3.72 -3.35
N ALA A 193 -0.15 -3.37 -3.04
CA ALA A 193 0.66 -2.49 -3.87
C ALA A 193 2.06 -3.08 -4.10
N THR A 194 2.68 -2.69 -5.20
CA THR A 194 4.10 -2.94 -5.40
C THR A 194 4.94 -1.90 -4.65
N PRO A 195 6.18 -2.22 -4.26
CA PRO A 195 7.10 -1.22 -3.70
C PRO A 195 7.30 -0.01 -4.62
N MET A 196 7.28 -0.22 -5.95
CA MET A 196 7.38 0.85 -6.93
C MET A 196 6.18 1.80 -6.87
N GLN A 197 4.96 1.29 -6.73
CA GLN A 197 3.77 2.13 -6.53
C GLN A 197 3.88 2.98 -5.27
N ILE A 198 4.35 2.41 -4.16
CA ILE A 198 4.54 3.16 -2.91
C ILE A 198 5.63 4.22 -3.07
N ALA A 199 6.74 3.92 -3.75
CA ALA A 199 7.77 4.92 -4.06
C ALA A 199 7.18 6.08 -4.88
N SER A 200 6.32 5.80 -5.88
CA SER A 200 5.62 6.81 -6.69
C SER A 200 4.65 7.67 -5.87
N VAL A 201 3.94 7.09 -4.88
CA VAL A 201 3.10 7.87 -3.94
C VAL A 201 3.94 8.92 -3.22
N TYR A 202 5.07 8.52 -2.64
CA TYR A 202 5.91 9.43 -1.88
C TYR A 202 6.69 10.40 -2.78
N GLN A 203 7.06 10.00 -4.01
CA GLN A 203 7.58 10.91 -5.03
C GLN A 203 6.57 12.04 -5.32
N THR A 204 5.29 11.68 -5.51
CA THR A 204 4.22 12.66 -5.77
C THR A 204 4.09 13.66 -4.63
N ILE A 205 4.12 13.19 -3.37
CA ILE A 205 4.05 14.07 -2.19
C ILE A 205 5.27 14.98 -2.12
N ALA A 206 6.48 14.43 -2.31
CA ALA A 206 7.73 15.19 -2.28
C ALA A 206 7.85 16.20 -3.44
N ASN A 207 7.08 16.03 -4.51
CA ASN A 207 6.99 16.92 -5.66
C ASN A 207 5.72 17.80 -5.62
N ASN A 208 5.28 18.22 -4.44
CA ASN A 208 4.12 19.09 -4.23
C ASN A 208 2.83 18.60 -4.89
N GLY A 209 2.61 17.30 -4.93
CA GLY A 209 1.42 16.67 -5.50
C GLY A 209 1.49 16.41 -7.00
N VAL A 210 2.61 16.68 -7.64
CA VAL A 210 2.80 16.41 -9.09
C VAL A 210 3.36 15.01 -9.27
N LYS A 211 2.50 14.10 -9.77
CA LYS A 211 2.91 12.74 -10.11
C LYS A 211 3.72 12.73 -11.41
N MET A 212 4.92 12.21 -11.36
CA MET A 212 5.75 11.98 -12.53
C MET A 212 5.47 10.59 -13.12
N LYS A 213 5.72 10.47 -14.43
CA LYS A 213 5.60 9.19 -15.16
C LYS A 213 7.00 8.66 -15.48
#